data_165171a5d11cc5da4243a9caef939fa3
#
_entry.id   165171a5d11cc5da4243a9caef939fa3
#
_cell.length_a   1.000
_cell.length_b   1.000
_cell.length_c   1.000
_cell.angle_alpha   90.00
_cell.angle_beta   90.00
_cell.angle_gamma   90.00
#
_symmetry.space_group_name_H-M   'P 1'
#
loop_
_entity.id
_entity.type
_entity.pdbx_description
1 polymer ?
#
loop_
_entity_poly.entity_id
_entity_poly.type
_entity_poly.pdbx_seq_one_letter_code
_entity_poly.pdbx_strand_id
1 'polypeptide(L)'
;MKRTLAILVCALSLVGAACGASGDETGTENEEGGTEETTPSASAEGFGDMESPCGEGDATVAEGEGPATDKLYLGVANDRSAEIRPGLNKEFWDTAEAYAGWCNAQGGIQGLPIELVDLDGQVTNVEAAMTTACTGVFAMVGGGFAQDQLEFSGKDGSDFHKCGLIDIPAFAVSIQKSLSNGKIEPLPNP
;
A
#
# COMPACT_ATOMS: atom_id res chain seq x y z
N MET A 1 -33.95 -29.34 -43.54
CA MET A 1 -33.32 -28.38 -44.48
C MET A 1 -31.95 -28.03 -43.98
N LYS A 2 -30.91 -28.52 -44.68
CA LYS A 2 -29.49 -28.32 -44.38
C LYS A 2 -29.10 -26.89 -44.84
N ARG A 3 -28.41 -26.11 -44.01
CA ARG A 3 -27.58 -25.00 -44.49
C ARG A 3 -26.27 -24.98 -43.75
N THR A 4 -25.30 -25.49 -44.41
CA THR A 4 -23.85 -25.33 -44.25
C THR A 4 -23.51 -23.85 -44.46
N LEU A 5 -22.70 -23.24 -43.58
CA LEU A 5 -22.01 -22.01 -43.94
C LEU A 5 -20.58 -22.01 -43.40
N ALA A 6 -19.71 -21.61 -44.28
CA ALA A 6 -18.29 -21.81 -44.34
C ALA A 6 -17.49 -20.98 -43.34
N ILE A 7 -16.37 -21.58 -42.97
CA ILE A 7 -15.24 -21.01 -42.23
C ILE A 7 -14.51 -20.00 -43.14
N LEU A 8 -14.25 -18.81 -42.65
CA LEU A 8 -13.26 -17.90 -43.25
C LEU A 8 -12.20 -17.56 -42.20
N VAL A 9 -11.04 -18.16 -42.35
CA VAL A 9 -9.82 -17.86 -41.60
C VAL A 9 -9.18 -16.62 -42.23
N CYS A 10 -9.05 -15.54 -41.48
CA CYS A 10 -8.19 -14.40 -41.83
C CYS A 10 -7.06 -14.31 -40.80
N ALA A 11 -5.89 -14.83 -41.19
CA ALA A 11 -4.63 -14.56 -40.53
C ALA A 11 -4.14 -13.15 -40.97
N LEU A 12 -4.02 -12.21 -40.03
CA LEU A 12 -3.32 -10.95 -40.24
C LEU A 12 -2.15 -10.86 -39.27
N SER A 13 -0.97 -11.05 -39.81
CA SER A 13 0.31 -10.77 -39.18
C SER A 13 0.53 -9.24 -39.15
N LEU A 14 0.66 -8.63 -37.99
CA LEU A 14 1.12 -7.25 -37.84
C LEU A 14 2.49 -7.23 -37.17
N VAL A 15 3.47 -6.87 -37.98
CA VAL A 15 4.85 -6.57 -37.58
C VAL A 15 4.84 -5.23 -36.82
N GLY A 16 5.28 -5.25 -35.56
CA GLY A 16 5.44 -4.05 -34.76
C GLY A 16 6.74 -3.33 -35.08
N ALA A 17 6.65 -2.07 -35.44
CA ALA A 17 7.79 -1.17 -35.57
C ALA A 17 8.15 -0.58 -34.21
N ALA A 18 9.37 -0.82 -33.74
CA ALA A 18 9.97 -0.15 -32.60
C ALA A 18 10.40 1.27 -32.99
N CYS A 19 9.93 2.30 -32.30
CA CYS A 19 10.48 3.64 -32.39
C CYS A 19 11.73 3.73 -31.51
N GLY A 20 12.89 3.80 -32.16
CA GLY A 20 14.14 4.17 -31.53
C GLY A 20 14.25 5.70 -31.43
N ALA A 21 14.68 6.19 -30.29
CA ALA A 21 15.15 7.56 -30.11
C ALA A 21 16.62 7.63 -30.50
N SER A 22 16.94 8.56 -31.39
CA SER A 22 18.27 8.87 -31.85
C SER A 22 19.06 9.70 -30.84
N GLY A 23 20.24 9.27 -30.49
CA GLY A 23 21.26 10.06 -29.82
C GLY A 23 22.61 9.82 -30.52
N ASP A 24 23.33 10.88 -30.74
CA ASP A 24 24.43 11.15 -31.63
C ASP A 24 25.71 10.34 -31.35
N GLU A 25 26.45 10.09 -32.45
CA GLU A 25 27.69 9.32 -32.47
C GLU A 25 28.91 10.12 -31.98
N THR A 26 29.84 9.44 -31.29
CA THR A 26 31.28 9.48 -31.68
C THR A 26 32.00 8.27 -31.08
N GLY A 27 32.67 7.53 -31.96
CA GLY A 27 33.27 6.24 -31.68
C GLY A 27 34.58 6.26 -30.86
N THR A 28 34.96 5.10 -30.39
CA THR A 28 36.28 4.48 -30.59
C THR A 28 36.25 3.03 -30.11
N GLU A 29 36.95 2.17 -30.84
CA GLU A 29 37.05 0.71 -30.74
C GLU A 29 37.78 0.19 -29.50
N ASN A 30 37.52 -1.14 -29.23
CA ASN A 30 38.24 -2.20 -28.51
C ASN A 30 37.91 -2.32 -26.99
N GLU A 31 37.57 -3.50 -26.47
CA GLU A 31 38.16 -4.83 -26.48
C GLU A 31 37.20 -5.83 -25.81
N GLU A 32 37.37 -7.11 -26.12
CA GLU A 32 36.68 -8.28 -25.56
C GLU A 32 36.81 -8.34 -24.01
N GLY A 33 35.68 -8.49 -23.31
CA GLY A 33 35.63 -8.82 -21.90
C GLY A 33 34.32 -9.53 -21.56
N GLY A 34 34.41 -10.78 -21.14
CA GLY A 34 33.32 -11.68 -20.89
C GLY A 34 32.20 -11.08 -20.04
N THR A 35 30.98 -11.25 -20.53
CA THR A 35 29.76 -10.93 -19.80
C THR A 35 29.56 -12.00 -18.74
N GLU A 36 30.05 -11.75 -17.51
CA GLU A 36 29.49 -12.40 -16.35
C GLU A 36 28.08 -11.81 -16.18
N GLU A 37 27.10 -12.64 -16.41
CA GLU A 37 25.71 -12.39 -16.11
C GLU A 37 25.57 -12.33 -14.58
N THR A 38 25.85 -11.15 -14.01
CA THR A 38 25.61 -10.88 -12.61
C THR A 38 24.09 -10.85 -12.43
N THR A 39 23.54 -11.96 -11.99
CA THR A 39 22.19 -11.99 -11.40
C THR A 39 22.15 -10.85 -10.37
N PRO A 40 21.27 -9.85 -10.47
CA PRO A 40 21.17 -8.84 -9.42
C PRO A 40 20.73 -9.57 -8.16
N SER A 41 21.66 -9.76 -7.24
CA SER A 41 21.33 -10.03 -5.86
C SER A 41 20.45 -8.84 -5.45
N ALA A 42 19.21 -9.11 -5.04
CA ALA A 42 18.36 -8.10 -4.43
C ALA A 42 19.03 -7.67 -3.10
N SER A 43 20.03 -6.83 -3.20
CA SER A 43 20.50 -6.06 -2.08
C SER A 43 19.30 -5.19 -1.66
N ALA A 44 19.05 -5.12 -0.36
CA ALA A 44 18.04 -4.24 0.21
C ALA A 44 18.36 -2.81 -0.25
N GLU A 45 17.81 -2.43 -1.43
CA GLU A 45 18.00 -1.09 -1.96
C GLU A 45 17.21 -0.15 -1.05
N GLY A 46 17.90 0.82 -0.47
CA GLY A 46 17.31 1.80 0.40
C GLY A 46 16.22 2.63 -0.32
N PHE A 47 15.40 3.33 0.44
CA PHE A 47 14.47 4.32 -0.07
C PHE A 47 15.22 5.61 -0.42
N GLY A 48 15.70 5.74 -1.66
CA GLY A 48 16.54 6.86 -2.06
C GLY A 48 17.83 6.90 -1.21
N ASP A 49 18.02 7.99 -0.47
CA ASP A 49 19.19 8.20 0.39
C ASP A 49 19.05 7.60 1.81
N MET A 50 17.91 6.97 2.13
CA MET A 50 17.66 6.35 3.43
C MET A 50 17.90 4.85 3.37
N GLU A 51 18.46 4.30 4.44
CA GLU A 51 18.50 2.85 4.62
C GLU A 51 17.07 2.27 4.67
N SER A 52 16.90 1.07 4.11
CA SER A 52 15.60 0.39 4.21
C SER A 52 15.25 0.16 5.68
N PRO A 53 14.03 0.50 6.13
CA PRO A 53 13.57 0.15 7.46
C PRO A 53 13.31 -1.35 7.61
N CYS A 54 13.20 -2.08 6.48
CA CYS A 54 12.95 -3.52 6.44
C CYS A 54 14.25 -4.29 6.56
N GLY A 55 14.28 -5.24 7.47
CA GLY A 55 15.44 -6.07 7.74
C GLY A 55 15.36 -6.74 9.10
N GLU A 56 16.37 -7.56 9.39
CA GLU A 56 16.52 -8.19 10.69
C GLU A 56 16.76 -7.15 11.80
N GLY A 57 16.34 -7.47 13.00
CA GLY A 57 16.50 -6.64 14.18
C GLY A 57 15.85 -7.26 15.40
N ASP A 58 15.77 -6.51 16.48
CA ASP A 58 15.23 -6.92 17.76
C ASP A 58 14.16 -5.94 18.31
N ALA A 59 13.55 -5.16 17.43
CA ALA A 59 12.49 -4.25 17.83
C ALA A 59 11.28 -5.01 18.41
N THR A 60 10.60 -4.38 19.34
CA THR A 60 9.36 -4.89 19.93
C THR A 60 8.35 -3.76 20.05
N VAL A 61 7.07 -4.08 20.00
CA VAL A 61 6.00 -3.15 20.39
C VAL A 61 5.91 -3.13 21.90
N ALA A 62 5.81 -1.95 22.51
CA ALA A 62 5.67 -1.83 23.95
C ALA A 62 4.35 -2.48 24.44
N GLU A 63 4.37 -3.03 25.67
CA GLU A 63 3.16 -3.62 26.26
C GLU A 63 2.03 -2.59 26.32
N GLY A 64 0.86 -2.96 25.78
CA GLY A 64 -0.33 -2.12 25.76
C GLY A 64 -0.43 -1.15 24.59
N GLU A 65 0.61 -1.02 23.77
CA GLU A 65 0.61 -0.14 22.59
C GLU A 65 0.07 -0.84 21.31
N GLY A 66 -0.24 -2.13 21.39
CA GLY A 66 -0.79 -2.90 20.26
C GLY A 66 -1.28 -4.27 20.70
N PRO A 67 -1.85 -5.07 19.77
CA PRO A 67 -2.40 -6.40 20.08
C PRO A 67 -1.34 -7.43 20.50
N ALA A 68 -0.09 -7.24 20.07
CA ALA A 68 1.03 -8.11 20.42
C ALA A 68 2.35 -7.34 20.44
N THR A 69 3.37 -7.90 21.09
CA THR A 69 4.69 -7.27 21.22
C THR A 69 5.69 -7.74 20.19
N ASP A 70 5.42 -8.85 19.50
CA ASP A 70 6.28 -9.54 18.54
C ASP A 70 5.87 -9.34 17.08
N LYS A 71 4.84 -8.52 16.83
CA LYS A 71 4.35 -8.17 15.50
C LYS A 71 3.86 -6.73 15.46
N LEU A 72 3.98 -6.11 14.30
CA LEU A 72 3.47 -4.78 14.05
C LEU A 72 2.11 -4.88 13.33
N TYR A 73 1.02 -4.72 14.05
CA TYR A 73 -0.34 -4.72 13.50
C TYR A 73 -0.65 -3.34 12.91
N LEU A 74 -0.82 -3.26 11.60
CA LEU A 74 -1.15 -2.01 10.89
C LEU A 74 -2.53 -2.11 10.26
N GLY A 75 -3.39 -1.15 10.57
CA GLY A 75 -4.72 -1.04 9.99
C GLY A 75 -4.70 -0.29 8.66
N VAL A 76 -5.34 -0.85 7.65
CA VAL A 76 -5.47 -0.20 6.33
C VAL A 76 -6.93 0.13 6.07
N ALA A 77 -7.27 1.42 6.18
CA ALA A 77 -8.61 1.90 5.92
C ALA A 77 -8.93 1.86 4.43
N ASN A 78 -10.08 1.31 4.08
CA ASN A 78 -10.57 1.24 2.70
C ASN A 78 -12.09 1.05 2.68
N ASP A 79 -12.68 1.03 1.48
CA ASP A 79 -14.11 0.81 1.25
C ASP A 79 -14.33 -0.23 0.14
N ARG A 80 -13.40 -1.19 -0.02
CA ARG A 80 -13.31 -2.08 -1.18
C ARG A 80 -14.50 -3.00 -1.38
N SER A 81 -15.22 -3.35 -0.31
CA SER A 81 -16.42 -4.17 -0.40
C SER A 81 -17.75 -3.38 -0.38
N ALA A 82 -17.67 -2.06 -0.60
CA ALA A 82 -18.86 -1.22 -0.68
C ALA A 82 -19.81 -1.68 -1.79
N GLU A 83 -21.07 -1.98 -1.46
CA GLU A 83 -22.07 -2.45 -2.44
C GLU A 83 -22.33 -1.42 -3.54
N ILE A 84 -22.35 -0.13 -3.18
CA ILE A 84 -22.62 0.96 -4.13
C ILE A 84 -21.48 1.19 -5.13
N ARG A 85 -20.24 0.80 -4.80
CA ARG A 85 -19.07 0.90 -5.63
C ARG A 85 -18.03 -0.16 -5.26
N PRO A 86 -18.19 -1.40 -5.69
CA PRO A 86 -17.22 -2.46 -5.45
C PRO A 86 -15.81 -2.07 -5.92
N GLY A 87 -14.82 -2.31 -5.07
CA GLY A 87 -13.43 -1.97 -5.35
C GLY A 87 -13.03 -0.53 -4.99
N LEU A 88 -13.90 0.25 -4.35
CA LEU A 88 -13.56 1.60 -3.92
C LEU A 88 -12.38 1.58 -2.92
N ASN A 89 -11.32 2.34 -3.23
CA ASN A 89 -10.11 2.43 -2.40
C ASN A 89 -9.37 1.09 -2.21
N LYS A 90 -9.63 0.10 -3.08
CA LYS A 90 -8.98 -1.22 -3.03
C LYS A 90 -7.46 -1.13 -3.16
N GLU A 91 -6.98 -0.17 -3.95
CA GLU A 91 -5.56 0.06 -4.21
C GLU A 91 -4.74 0.32 -2.95
N PHE A 92 -5.32 0.86 -1.90
CA PHE A 92 -4.61 1.04 -0.62
C PHE A 92 -4.33 -0.29 0.06
N TRP A 93 -5.32 -1.19 0.05
CA TRP A 93 -5.14 -2.54 0.56
C TRP A 93 -4.11 -3.32 -0.24
N ASP A 94 -4.24 -3.34 -1.57
CA ASP A 94 -3.33 -4.05 -2.47
C ASP A 94 -1.88 -3.56 -2.32
N THR A 95 -1.69 -2.24 -2.18
CA THR A 95 -0.37 -1.64 -1.97
C THR A 95 0.20 -2.03 -0.61
N ALA A 96 -0.62 -2.03 0.43
CA ALA A 96 -0.18 -2.44 1.77
C ALA A 96 0.22 -3.93 1.79
N GLU A 97 -0.56 -4.81 1.15
CA GLU A 97 -0.20 -6.24 1.01
C GLU A 97 1.13 -6.42 0.29
N ALA A 98 1.34 -5.70 -0.82
CA ALA A 98 2.59 -5.78 -1.58
C ALA A 98 3.79 -5.29 -0.74
N TYR A 99 3.65 -4.18 -0.03
CA TYR A 99 4.69 -3.64 0.83
C TYR A 99 4.97 -4.55 2.03
N ALA A 100 3.96 -5.00 2.74
CA ALA A 100 4.12 -5.88 3.89
C ALA A 100 4.77 -7.21 3.50
N GLY A 101 4.35 -7.80 2.36
CA GLY A 101 4.96 -9.00 1.82
C GLY A 101 6.44 -8.82 1.49
N TRP A 102 6.78 -7.72 0.81
CA TRP A 102 8.16 -7.38 0.48
C TRP A 102 9.02 -7.12 1.74
N CYS A 103 8.50 -6.37 2.70
CA CYS A 103 9.21 -6.04 3.93
C CYS A 103 9.41 -7.28 4.82
N ASN A 104 8.36 -8.09 4.99
CA ASN A 104 8.43 -9.32 5.78
C ASN A 104 9.41 -10.33 5.19
N ALA A 105 9.55 -10.40 3.86
CA ALA A 105 10.55 -11.26 3.22
C ALA A 105 12.00 -10.85 3.54
N GLN A 106 12.21 -9.64 4.03
CA GLN A 106 13.51 -9.11 4.47
C GLN A 106 13.71 -9.20 6.00
N GLY A 107 12.72 -9.68 6.75
CA GLY A 107 12.77 -9.78 8.21
C GLY A 107 11.79 -8.86 8.94
N GLY A 108 10.96 -8.10 8.23
CA GLY A 108 10.03 -7.13 8.82
C GLY A 108 10.68 -5.78 9.12
N ILE A 109 10.03 -4.91 9.85
CA ILE A 109 10.57 -3.61 10.27
C ILE A 109 11.47 -3.83 11.49
N GLN A 110 12.79 -3.83 11.28
CA GLN A 110 13.78 -4.08 12.32
C GLN A 110 13.49 -5.38 13.13
N GLY A 111 13.12 -6.43 12.43
CA GLY A 111 12.80 -7.72 13.05
C GLY A 111 11.31 -7.92 13.39
N LEU A 112 10.48 -6.89 13.32
CA LEU A 112 9.03 -6.99 13.55
C LEU A 112 8.27 -7.32 12.26
N PRO A 113 7.67 -8.51 12.13
CA PRO A 113 6.78 -8.80 11.01
C PRO A 113 5.56 -7.87 11.01
N ILE A 114 5.20 -7.38 9.82
CA ILE A 114 3.99 -6.59 9.62
C ILE A 114 2.80 -7.54 9.46
N GLU A 115 1.77 -7.31 10.25
CA GLU A 115 0.46 -7.97 10.14
C GLU A 115 -0.57 -6.92 9.74
N LEU A 116 -1.23 -7.09 8.59
CA LEU A 116 -2.23 -6.15 8.13
C LEU A 116 -3.62 -6.47 8.68
N VAL A 117 -4.32 -5.45 9.13
CA VAL A 117 -5.71 -5.52 9.55
C VAL A 117 -6.56 -4.75 8.55
N ASP A 118 -7.50 -5.46 7.92
CA ASP A 118 -8.43 -4.87 6.95
C ASP A 118 -9.49 -4.03 7.67
N LEU A 119 -9.42 -2.74 7.47
CA LEU A 119 -10.40 -1.78 7.99
C LEU A 119 -11.34 -1.34 6.87
N ASP A 120 -12.17 -2.28 6.39
CA ASP A 120 -13.13 -2.03 5.31
C ASP A 120 -14.39 -1.34 5.84
N GLY A 121 -14.50 -0.05 5.60
CA GLY A 121 -15.63 0.79 6.02
C GLY A 121 -16.88 0.63 5.18
N GLN A 122 -16.79 0.00 4.00
CA GLN A 122 -17.92 -0.22 3.09
C GLN A 122 -18.73 1.07 2.79
N VAL A 123 -18.08 2.23 2.92
CA VAL A 123 -18.65 3.58 2.88
C VAL A 123 -19.55 3.89 4.08
N THR A 124 -20.40 2.96 4.51
CA THR A 124 -21.46 3.21 5.52
C THR A 124 -21.20 2.50 6.86
N ASN A 125 -20.12 1.75 6.97
CA ASN A 125 -19.82 0.96 8.16
C ASN A 125 -18.46 1.36 8.81
N VAL A 126 -18.11 2.63 8.70
CA VAL A 126 -16.84 3.17 9.21
C VAL A 126 -16.72 3.00 10.73
N GLU A 127 -17.84 3.09 11.46
CA GLU A 127 -17.89 2.85 12.91
C GLU A 127 -17.31 1.48 13.30
N ALA A 128 -17.73 0.42 12.62
CA ALA A 128 -17.25 -0.93 12.90
C ALA A 128 -15.76 -1.09 12.57
N ALA A 129 -15.31 -0.49 11.45
CA ALA A 129 -13.89 -0.47 11.08
C ALA A 129 -13.05 0.25 12.15
N MET A 130 -13.50 1.41 12.65
CA MET A 130 -12.80 2.15 13.69
C MET A 130 -12.82 1.46 15.04
N THR A 131 -13.90 0.77 15.38
CA THR A 131 -13.96 -0.07 16.60
C THR A 131 -12.91 -1.18 16.53
N THR A 132 -12.76 -1.81 15.38
CA THR A 132 -11.71 -2.82 15.12
C THR A 132 -10.32 -2.18 15.23
N ALA A 133 -10.12 -1.02 14.66
CA ALA A 133 -8.85 -0.31 14.71
C ALA A 133 -8.42 0.00 16.16
N CYS A 134 -9.32 0.55 16.98
CA CYS A 134 -9.03 0.96 18.36
C CYS A 134 -8.50 -0.16 19.25
N THR A 135 -8.78 -1.42 18.93
CA THR A 135 -8.36 -2.57 19.74
C THR A 135 -7.43 -3.53 19.02
N GLY A 136 -7.35 -3.43 17.70
CA GLY A 136 -6.72 -4.43 16.85
C GLY A 136 -5.45 -4.00 16.15
N VAL A 137 -5.05 -2.72 16.24
CA VAL A 137 -3.85 -2.25 15.54
C VAL A 137 -2.98 -1.34 16.41
N PHE A 138 -1.71 -1.27 16.05
CA PHE A 138 -0.76 -0.30 16.60
C PHE A 138 -0.98 1.09 16.01
N ALA A 139 -1.21 1.16 14.70
CA ALA A 139 -1.48 2.39 13.97
C ALA A 139 -2.32 2.10 12.72
N MET A 140 -3.00 3.13 12.21
CA MET A 140 -3.59 3.12 10.87
C MET A 140 -2.61 3.74 9.87
N VAL A 141 -2.40 3.09 8.73
CA VAL A 141 -1.38 3.53 7.75
C VAL A 141 -1.89 3.37 6.32
N GLY A 142 -1.69 4.40 5.50
CA GLY A 142 -1.77 4.33 4.04
C GLY A 142 -3.17 4.22 3.44
N GLY A 143 -4.22 4.32 4.24
CA GLY A 143 -5.59 4.18 3.78
C GLY A 143 -6.44 5.42 3.98
N GLY A 144 -7.75 5.25 3.81
CA GLY A 144 -8.76 6.28 4.07
C GLY A 144 -10.16 5.77 3.74
N PHE A 145 -11.17 6.43 4.29
CA PHE A 145 -12.58 6.14 4.04
C PHE A 145 -13.20 7.23 3.16
N ALA A 146 -14.12 6.84 2.28
CA ALA A 146 -14.90 7.79 1.49
C ALA A 146 -15.83 8.66 2.35
N GLN A 147 -16.20 8.16 3.54
CA GLN A 147 -16.93 8.90 4.56
C GLN A 147 -16.17 8.83 5.89
N ASP A 148 -15.26 9.76 6.10
CA ASP A 148 -14.51 9.90 7.34
C ASP A 148 -15.27 10.79 8.33
N GLN A 149 -16.27 10.22 8.95
CA GLN A 149 -17.21 10.88 9.86
C GLN A 149 -16.50 11.50 11.07
N LEU A 150 -17.14 12.50 11.67
CA LEU A 150 -16.62 13.26 12.80
C LEU A 150 -16.27 12.37 14.01
N GLU A 151 -17.11 11.40 14.31
CA GLU A 151 -16.97 10.51 15.46
C GLU A 151 -15.76 9.58 15.33
N PHE A 152 -15.34 9.30 14.10
CA PHE A 152 -14.27 8.34 13.79
C PHE A 152 -13.07 8.97 13.11
N SER A 153 -12.99 10.28 13.03
CA SER A 153 -11.95 11.01 12.30
C SER A 153 -10.76 11.47 13.16
N GLY A 154 -10.67 11.05 14.42
CA GLY A 154 -9.59 11.46 15.31
C GLY A 154 -9.69 12.90 15.81
N LYS A 155 -10.85 13.54 15.70
CA LYS A 155 -11.10 14.87 16.29
C LYS A 155 -11.30 14.75 17.79
N ASP A 156 -10.94 15.82 18.53
CA ASP A 156 -11.17 15.91 19.97
C ASP A 156 -12.60 15.52 20.35
N GLY A 157 -12.71 14.56 21.26
CA GLY A 157 -13.99 14.01 21.72
C GLY A 157 -14.58 12.91 20.86
N SER A 158 -14.04 12.63 19.67
CA SER A 158 -14.42 11.45 18.89
C SER A 158 -13.96 10.14 19.54
N ASP A 159 -14.58 9.03 19.18
CA ASP A 159 -14.19 7.72 19.71
C ASP A 159 -12.78 7.34 19.27
N PHE A 160 -12.40 7.66 18.02
CA PHE A 160 -11.04 7.47 17.54
C PHE A 160 -10.00 8.23 18.39
N HIS A 161 -10.28 9.50 18.73
CA HIS A 161 -9.37 10.29 19.57
C HIS A 161 -9.23 9.69 20.97
N LYS A 162 -10.31 9.17 21.54
CA LYS A 162 -10.30 8.52 22.86
C LYS A 162 -9.48 7.23 22.89
N CYS A 163 -9.37 6.50 21.80
CA CYS A 163 -8.50 5.31 21.76
C CYS A 163 -7.01 5.64 21.57
N GLY A 164 -6.64 6.88 21.32
CA GLY A 164 -5.23 7.33 21.25
C GLY A 164 -4.46 6.77 20.06
N LEU A 165 -5.17 6.27 19.05
CA LEU A 165 -4.58 5.64 17.88
C LEU A 165 -3.91 6.67 16.96
N ILE A 166 -2.74 6.32 16.43
CA ILE A 166 -2.04 7.10 15.40
C ILE A 166 -2.65 6.77 14.04
N ASP A 167 -2.90 7.81 13.25
CA ASP A 167 -3.39 7.69 11.87
C ASP A 167 -2.43 8.39 10.90
N ILE A 168 -1.92 7.64 9.93
CA ILE A 168 -1.08 8.14 8.83
C ILE A 168 -1.85 7.89 7.53
N PRO A 169 -2.89 8.69 7.23
CA PRO A 169 -3.79 8.42 6.12
C PRO A 169 -3.15 8.75 4.77
N ALA A 170 -3.63 8.08 3.71
CA ALA A 170 -3.31 8.47 2.34
C ALA A 170 -4.11 9.71 1.91
N PHE A 171 -5.30 9.91 2.45
CA PHE A 171 -6.15 11.08 2.20
C PHE A 171 -7.13 11.32 3.34
N ALA A 172 -7.69 12.52 3.36
CA ALA A 172 -8.84 12.88 4.19
C ALA A 172 -9.90 13.54 3.31
N VAL A 173 -11.18 13.20 3.54
CA VAL A 173 -12.31 13.74 2.79
C VAL A 173 -12.96 14.90 3.54
N SER A 174 -13.18 14.73 4.84
CA SER A 174 -13.85 15.76 5.64
C SER A 174 -12.84 16.76 6.24
N ILE A 175 -13.30 17.99 6.46
CA ILE A 175 -12.53 19.01 7.18
C ILE A 175 -12.19 18.52 8.60
N GLN A 176 -13.09 17.78 9.24
CA GLN A 176 -12.89 17.23 10.57
C GLN A 176 -11.70 16.26 10.59
N LYS A 177 -11.62 15.37 9.61
CA LYS A 177 -10.48 14.46 9.45
C LYS A 177 -9.20 15.23 9.15
N SER A 178 -9.26 16.22 8.26
CA SER A 178 -8.11 17.06 7.90
C SER A 178 -7.54 17.84 9.10
N LEU A 179 -8.36 18.21 10.05
CA LEU A 179 -7.98 18.94 11.26
C LEU A 179 -7.89 18.05 12.51
N SER A 180 -7.88 16.74 12.36
CA SER A 180 -7.86 15.81 13.49
C SER A 180 -6.51 15.77 14.20
N ASN A 181 -6.54 15.55 15.52
CA ASN A 181 -5.36 15.27 16.32
C ASN A 181 -4.96 13.78 16.17
N GLY A 182 -3.69 13.45 16.40
CA GLY A 182 -3.19 12.06 16.24
C GLY A 182 -2.98 11.64 14.79
N LYS A 183 -3.18 12.55 13.83
CA LYS A 183 -2.93 12.33 12.42
C LYS A 183 -1.56 12.86 12.01
N ILE A 184 -0.85 12.06 11.22
CA ILE A 184 0.37 12.46 10.51
C ILE A 184 0.06 12.38 9.02
N GLU A 185 -0.10 13.52 8.36
CA GLU A 185 -0.47 13.56 6.95
C GLU A 185 0.75 13.76 6.07
N PRO A 186 1.14 12.74 5.29
CA PRO A 186 2.31 12.82 4.41
C PRO A 186 2.09 13.77 3.22
N LEU A 187 0.83 13.95 2.81
CA LEU A 187 0.45 14.86 1.74
C LEU A 187 -0.41 15.99 2.35
N PRO A 188 0.00 17.25 2.20
CA PRO A 188 -0.79 18.35 2.73
C PRO A 188 -2.15 18.42 2.03
N ASN A 189 -3.21 18.51 2.81
CA ASN A 189 -4.52 18.84 2.28
C ASN A 189 -4.55 20.30 1.83
N PRO A 190 -5.23 20.60 0.72
CA PRO A 190 -5.40 21.96 0.23
C PRO A 190 -6.25 22.82 1.18
#